data_b23ac69e3b0978294dc1f3fdffa2a6f9
#
_entry.id   b23ac69e3b0978294dc1f3fdffa2a6f9
#
_cell.length_a   1.000
_cell.length_b   1.000
_cell.length_c   1.000
_cell.angle_alpha   90.00
_cell.angle_beta   90.00
_cell.angle_gamma   90.00
#
_symmetry.space_group_name_H-M   'P 1'
#
loop_
_entity.id
_entity.type
_entity.pdbx_description
1 polymer ?
#
loop_
_entity_poly.entity_id
_entity_poly.type
_entity_poly.pdbx_seq_one_letter_code
_entity_poly.pdbx_strand_id
1 'polypeptide(L)'
;MNSKIVFLSDSFYRDHPNPPFKEMEQKQNRPYIVFLVEMEGHIWAIPFRSHIRHANAFFTDPDNRCGIDYSKAVVVDRPEYIDQQTRPHLRQNEFEALRGNEFAVQKGFEKYVKLYKKAVRSGHPRYQSLIKYSTLQNYEL
;
A
#
# COMPACT_ATOMS: atom_id res chain seq x y z
N MET A 1 14.18 -11.94 -12.99
CA MET A 1 13.92 -10.63 -12.38
C MET A 1 12.65 -10.72 -11.56
N ASN A 2 12.75 -10.40 -10.27
CA ASN A 2 11.59 -10.46 -9.41
C ASN A 2 10.67 -9.28 -9.69
N SER A 3 9.42 -9.61 -9.98
CA SER A 3 8.41 -8.57 -10.16
C SER A 3 8.11 -7.90 -8.81
N LYS A 4 8.04 -6.58 -8.80
CA LYS A 4 7.60 -5.82 -7.63
C LYS A 4 6.08 -5.73 -7.55
N ILE A 5 5.36 -6.16 -8.58
CA ILE A 5 3.91 -6.11 -8.66
C ILE A 5 3.40 -7.54 -8.50
N VAL A 6 2.67 -7.78 -7.43
CA VAL A 6 2.20 -9.13 -7.06
C VAL A 6 0.79 -9.06 -6.47
N PHE A 7 0.18 -10.23 -6.29
CA PHE A 7 -1.02 -10.36 -5.45
C PHE A 7 -0.63 -10.79 -4.05
N LEU A 8 -1.39 -10.36 -3.05
CA LEU A 8 -1.34 -10.96 -1.72
C LEU A 8 -2.14 -12.25 -1.74
N SER A 9 -1.66 -13.25 -0.99
CA SER A 9 -2.31 -14.55 -0.90
C SER A 9 -3.46 -14.55 0.10
N ASP A 10 -4.31 -15.59 0.04
CA ASP A 10 -5.42 -15.77 0.99
C ASP A 10 -4.91 -15.87 2.43
N SER A 11 -3.73 -16.46 2.64
CA SER A 11 -3.16 -16.60 3.97
C SER A 11 -2.87 -15.25 4.62
N PHE A 12 -2.49 -14.24 3.83
CA PHE A 12 -2.31 -12.89 4.35
C PHE A 12 -3.60 -12.36 4.95
N TYR A 13 -4.70 -12.42 4.21
CA TYR A 13 -5.99 -11.90 4.67
C TYR A 13 -6.53 -12.69 5.85
N ARG A 14 -6.30 -14.00 5.89
CA ARG A 14 -6.72 -14.84 7.01
C ARG A 14 -6.01 -14.44 8.30
N ASP A 15 -4.70 -14.12 8.22
CA ASP A 15 -3.89 -13.78 9.38
C ASP A 15 -4.01 -12.29 9.77
N HIS A 16 -4.63 -11.46 8.93
CA HIS A 16 -4.80 -10.02 9.14
C HIS A 16 -6.27 -9.60 9.00
N PRO A 17 -7.15 -10.15 9.83
CA PRO A 17 -8.58 -9.79 9.75
C PRO A 17 -8.83 -8.37 10.24
N ASN A 18 -9.93 -7.80 9.81
CA ASN A 18 -10.42 -6.51 10.30
C ASN A 18 -11.63 -6.74 11.20
N PRO A 19 -11.66 -6.35 12.48
CA PRO A 19 -10.51 -5.98 13.31
C PRO A 19 -9.62 -7.18 13.69
N PRO A 20 -8.42 -6.99 14.24
CA PRO A 20 -7.84 -5.71 14.70
C PRO A 20 -7.08 -4.91 13.65
N PHE A 21 -6.82 -5.47 12.47
CA PHE A 21 -6.04 -4.77 11.44
C PHE A 21 -6.96 -3.81 10.67
N LYS A 22 -7.06 -2.57 11.17
CA LYS A 22 -7.95 -1.55 10.62
C LYS A 22 -7.54 -1.13 9.22
N GLU A 23 -8.53 -0.76 8.43
CA GLU A 23 -8.38 -0.19 7.08
C GLU A 23 -7.82 -1.17 6.04
N MET A 24 -7.75 -2.45 6.38
CA MET A 24 -7.51 -3.52 5.41
C MET A 24 -8.85 -4.14 5.04
N GLU A 25 -9.34 -3.82 3.86
CA GLU A 25 -10.54 -4.48 3.35
C GLU A 25 -10.18 -5.81 2.73
N GLN A 26 -10.72 -6.87 3.29
CA GLN A 26 -10.65 -8.18 2.67
C GLN A 26 -11.83 -8.31 1.70
N LYS A 27 -11.54 -8.30 0.41
CA LYS A 27 -12.51 -8.65 -0.62
C LYS A 27 -12.21 -10.07 -1.05
N GLN A 28 -13.03 -11.01 -0.60
CA GLN A 28 -12.80 -12.45 -0.76
C GLN A 28 -12.50 -12.90 -2.19
N ASN A 29 -13.04 -12.21 -3.19
CA ASN A 29 -12.88 -12.59 -4.58
C ASN A 29 -11.99 -11.63 -5.36
N ARG A 30 -11.35 -10.66 -4.68
CA ARG A 30 -10.51 -9.66 -5.34
C ARG A 30 -9.28 -9.37 -4.48
N PRO A 31 -8.25 -10.21 -4.56
CA PRO A 31 -7.00 -9.87 -3.89
C PRO A 31 -6.47 -8.56 -4.47
N TYR A 32 -5.90 -7.72 -3.61
CA TYR A 32 -5.28 -6.49 -4.06
C TYR A 32 -4.03 -6.80 -4.86
N ILE A 33 -3.88 -6.11 -5.99
CA ILE A 33 -2.58 -5.99 -6.64
C ILE A 33 -1.77 -5.03 -5.78
N VAL A 34 -0.55 -5.41 -5.42
CA VAL A 34 0.30 -4.59 -4.57
C VAL A 34 1.66 -4.35 -5.21
N PHE A 35 2.27 -3.23 -4.85
CA PHE A 35 3.64 -2.90 -5.21
C PHE A 35 4.51 -3.12 -3.98
N LEU A 36 5.62 -3.86 -4.13
CA LEU A 36 6.51 -4.19 -3.03
C LEU A 36 7.63 -3.16 -2.90
N VAL A 37 7.86 -2.70 -1.68
CA VAL A 37 8.92 -1.75 -1.34
C VAL A 37 9.65 -2.26 -0.11
N GLU A 38 10.99 -2.22 -0.15
CA GLU A 38 11.81 -2.47 1.03
C GLU A 38 12.08 -1.16 1.76
N MET A 39 11.79 -1.13 3.06
CA MET A 39 12.04 0.05 3.87
C MET A 39 12.23 -0.36 5.34
N GLU A 40 13.27 0.14 5.97
CA GLU A 40 13.59 -0.09 7.39
C GLU A 40 13.62 -1.58 7.77
N GLY A 41 14.17 -2.42 6.89
CA GLY A 41 14.30 -3.85 7.13
C GLY A 41 13.03 -4.67 6.92
N HIS A 42 11.97 -4.05 6.41
CA HIS A 42 10.70 -4.72 6.14
C HIS A 42 10.36 -4.65 4.66
N ILE A 43 9.59 -5.64 4.19
CA ILE A 43 8.95 -5.59 2.88
C ILE A 43 7.54 -5.07 3.08
N TRP A 44 7.22 -3.96 2.41
CA TRP A 44 5.90 -3.35 2.46
C TRP A 44 5.16 -3.64 1.16
N ALA A 45 3.90 -4.03 1.27
CA ALA A 45 2.99 -4.19 0.13
C ALA A 45 2.04 -3.01 0.11
N ILE A 46 2.07 -2.25 -0.99
CA ILE A 46 1.27 -1.04 -1.13
C ILE A 46 0.23 -1.29 -2.20
N PRO A 47 -1.08 -1.28 -1.86
CA PRO A 47 -2.11 -1.70 -2.81
C PRO A 47 -2.39 -0.67 -3.90
N PHE A 48 -2.69 -1.18 -5.10
CA PHE A 48 -3.32 -0.39 -6.16
C PHE A 48 -4.80 -0.23 -5.83
N ARG A 49 -5.29 0.99 -5.86
CA ARG A 49 -6.70 1.30 -5.57
C ARG A 49 -7.25 2.31 -6.56
N SER A 50 -8.57 2.36 -6.64
CA SER A 50 -9.30 3.37 -7.40
C SER A 50 -10.07 4.28 -6.46
N HIS A 51 -10.52 5.42 -6.96
CA HIS A 51 -11.30 6.40 -6.19
C HIS A 51 -10.59 6.88 -4.92
N ILE A 52 -9.27 7.06 -5.00
CA ILE A 52 -8.45 7.54 -3.88
C ILE A 52 -8.83 9.00 -3.60
N ARG A 53 -9.25 9.29 -2.36
CA ARG A 53 -9.79 10.61 -1.98
C ARG A 53 -8.80 11.51 -1.23
N HIS A 54 -7.52 11.17 -1.25
CA HIS A 54 -6.46 11.94 -0.59
C HIS A 54 -5.25 12.04 -1.51
N ALA A 55 -4.22 12.77 -1.07
CA ALA A 55 -3.03 13.02 -1.88
C ALA A 55 -1.89 12.04 -1.61
N ASN A 56 -2.02 11.14 -0.60
CA ASN A 56 -0.92 10.27 -0.17
C ASN A 56 -0.87 8.98 -1.00
N ALA A 57 -0.60 9.13 -2.28
CA ALA A 57 -0.56 8.04 -3.23
C ALA A 57 0.35 8.40 -4.40
N PHE A 58 0.82 7.39 -5.12
CA PHE A 58 1.43 7.58 -6.43
C PHE A 58 0.34 7.32 -7.46
N PHE A 59 -0.13 8.36 -8.14
CA PHE A 59 -1.24 8.23 -9.08
C PHE A 59 -0.75 7.70 -10.43
N THR A 60 -1.27 6.54 -10.82
CA THR A 60 -1.01 5.92 -12.11
C THR A 60 -2.06 6.34 -13.15
N ASP A 61 -3.22 6.77 -12.70
CA ASP A 61 -4.30 7.33 -13.53
C ASP A 61 -4.98 8.44 -12.72
N PRO A 62 -4.43 9.67 -12.77
CA PRO A 62 -4.95 10.78 -11.96
C PRO A 62 -6.41 11.15 -12.25
N ASP A 63 -6.84 11.06 -13.50
CA ASP A 63 -8.21 11.44 -13.89
C ASP A 63 -9.25 10.57 -13.20
N ASN A 64 -8.95 9.30 -13.00
CA ASN A 64 -9.82 8.34 -12.32
C ASN A 64 -9.43 8.13 -10.86
N ARG A 65 -8.47 8.87 -10.35
CA ARG A 65 -7.96 8.75 -8.99
C ARG A 65 -7.51 7.32 -8.66
N CYS A 66 -6.82 6.68 -9.61
CA CYS A 66 -6.24 5.35 -9.45
C CYS A 66 -4.75 5.44 -9.20
N GLY A 67 -4.24 4.56 -8.37
CA GLY A 67 -2.81 4.50 -8.11
C GLY A 67 -2.43 3.62 -6.94
N ILE A 68 -1.20 3.80 -6.49
CA ILE A 68 -0.60 3.07 -5.38
C ILE A 68 -0.86 3.88 -4.10
N ASP A 69 -1.71 3.36 -3.22
CA ASP A 69 -2.21 4.09 -2.05
C ASP A 69 -1.33 3.84 -0.84
N TYR A 70 -0.49 4.81 -0.50
CA TYR A 70 0.43 4.70 0.63
C TYR A 70 -0.27 4.53 1.97
N SER A 71 -1.48 5.04 2.11
CA SER A 71 -2.21 4.99 3.38
C SER A 71 -2.67 3.57 3.74
N LYS A 72 -2.62 2.64 2.80
CA LYS A 72 -3.06 1.26 2.98
C LYS A 72 -1.92 0.24 2.91
N ALA A 73 -0.67 0.69 3.03
CA ALA A 73 0.50 -0.19 3.01
C ALA A 73 0.50 -1.17 4.19
N VAL A 74 0.95 -2.38 3.94
CA VAL A 74 1.05 -3.43 4.97
C VAL A 74 2.40 -4.11 4.92
N VAL A 75 2.88 -4.61 6.07
CA VAL A 75 4.12 -5.37 6.14
C VAL A 75 3.86 -6.80 5.69
N VAL A 76 4.74 -7.31 4.82
CA VAL A 76 4.76 -8.70 4.40
C VAL A 76 5.95 -9.36 5.08
N ASP A 77 5.71 -10.06 6.19
CA ASP A 77 6.75 -10.67 7.00
C ASP A 77 6.88 -12.18 6.77
N ARG A 78 6.10 -12.75 5.87
CA ARG A 78 6.17 -14.16 5.50
C ARG A 78 6.09 -14.32 3.98
N PRO A 79 6.97 -15.15 3.37
CA PRO A 79 6.95 -15.36 1.92
C PRO A 79 5.63 -15.90 1.39
N GLU A 80 4.91 -16.72 2.18
CA GLU A 80 3.63 -17.30 1.77
C GLU A 80 2.51 -16.27 1.63
N TYR A 81 2.70 -15.03 2.11
CA TYR A 81 1.72 -13.96 1.93
C TYR A 81 1.70 -13.40 0.52
N ILE A 82 2.71 -13.70 -0.28
CA ILE A 82 2.77 -13.30 -1.68
C ILE A 82 2.33 -14.47 -2.55
N ASP A 83 1.37 -14.23 -3.44
CA ASP A 83 0.96 -15.22 -4.42
C ASP A 83 2.02 -15.34 -5.51
N GLN A 84 2.70 -16.48 -5.57
CA GLN A 84 3.77 -16.75 -6.52
C GLN A 84 3.25 -17.31 -7.85
N GLN A 85 1.98 -17.71 -7.91
CA GLN A 85 1.44 -18.45 -9.05
C GLN A 85 0.70 -17.57 -10.03
N THR A 86 0.01 -16.55 -9.56
CA THR A 86 -0.83 -15.68 -10.38
C THR A 86 -0.10 -14.37 -10.63
N ARG A 87 0.01 -13.97 -11.91
CA ARG A 87 0.62 -12.69 -12.29
C ARG A 87 -0.44 -11.63 -12.46
N PRO A 88 -0.32 -10.48 -11.76
CA PRO A 88 -1.25 -9.37 -11.95
C PRO A 88 -1.06 -8.72 -13.32
N HIS A 89 -2.16 -8.22 -13.87
CA HIS A 89 -2.13 -7.41 -15.08
C HIS A 89 -2.66 -6.02 -14.76
N LEU A 90 -1.80 -5.01 -14.92
CA LEU A 90 -2.23 -3.62 -14.83
C LEU A 90 -2.86 -3.19 -16.14
N ARG A 91 -3.74 -2.18 -16.09
CA ARG A 91 -4.19 -1.50 -17.28
C ARG A 91 -2.99 -0.87 -17.97
N GLN A 92 -3.02 -0.76 -19.30
CA GLN A 92 -1.90 -0.28 -20.09
C GLN A 92 -1.45 1.12 -19.66
N ASN A 93 -2.39 2.03 -19.42
CA ASN A 93 -2.06 3.40 -18.99
C ASN A 93 -1.39 3.43 -17.62
N GLU A 94 -1.82 2.56 -16.69
CA GLU A 94 -1.20 2.48 -15.38
C GLU A 94 0.19 1.86 -15.44
N PHE A 95 0.36 0.83 -16.26
CA PHE A 95 1.67 0.22 -16.49
C PHE A 95 2.65 1.25 -17.03
N GLU A 96 2.24 2.04 -18.01
CA GLU A 96 3.08 3.06 -18.62
C GLU A 96 3.45 4.17 -17.63
N ALA A 97 2.50 4.59 -16.79
CA ALA A 97 2.73 5.61 -15.77
C ALA A 97 3.74 5.13 -14.72
N LEU A 98 3.72 3.84 -14.40
CA LEU A 98 4.64 3.26 -13.41
C LEU A 98 6.03 2.99 -13.99
N ARG A 99 6.11 2.71 -15.27
CA ARG A 99 7.36 2.32 -15.94
C ARG A 99 8.43 3.39 -15.77
N GLY A 100 9.56 3.00 -15.21
CA GLY A 100 10.67 3.91 -14.93
C GLY A 100 10.48 4.79 -13.71
N ASN A 101 9.34 4.64 -12.97
CA ASN A 101 9.00 5.46 -11.82
C ASN A 101 9.02 4.68 -10.50
N GLU A 102 9.54 3.46 -10.50
CA GLU A 102 9.57 2.61 -9.30
C GLU A 102 10.32 3.28 -8.14
N PHE A 103 11.39 3.98 -8.46
CA PHE A 103 12.14 4.73 -7.47
C PHE A 103 11.30 5.88 -6.88
N ALA A 104 10.53 6.57 -7.71
CA ALA A 104 9.65 7.64 -7.25
C ALA A 104 8.56 7.11 -6.32
N VAL A 105 8.03 5.91 -6.60
CA VAL A 105 7.06 5.25 -5.71
C VAL A 105 7.67 5.01 -4.34
N GLN A 106 8.88 4.46 -4.31
CA GLN A 106 9.57 4.17 -3.05
C GLN A 106 9.85 5.46 -2.27
N LYS A 107 10.34 6.50 -2.92
CA LYS A 107 10.61 7.79 -2.27
C LYS A 107 9.33 8.43 -1.74
N GLY A 108 8.24 8.33 -2.47
CA GLY A 108 6.94 8.82 -2.02
C GLY A 108 6.46 8.09 -0.77
N PHE A 109 6.67 6.79 -0.71
CA PHE A 109 6.32 6.02 0.48
C PHE A 109 7.17 6.41 1.70
N GLU A 110 8.48 6.57 1.52
CA GLU A 110 9.36 7.02 2.60
C GLU A 110 8.90 8.38 3.15
N LYS A 111 8.52 9.28 2.27
CA LYS A 111 7.98 10.60 2.63
C LYS A 111 6.68 10.47 3.43
N TYR A 112 5.79 9.59 2.98
CA TYR A 112 4.52 9.35 3.65
C TYR A 112 4.74 8.82 5.08
N VAL A 113 5.66 7.87 5.25
CA VAL A 113 5.98 7.32 6.57
C VAL A 113 6.52 8.40 7.51
N LYS A 114 7.39 9.28 7.01
CA LYS A 114 7.89 10.42 7.80
C LYS A 114 6.76 11.36 8.20
N LEU A 115 5.83 11.63 7.30
CA LEU A 115 4.65 12.46 7.60
C LEU A 115 3.79 11.82 8.68
N TYR A 116 3.55 10.51 8.58
CA TYR A 116 2.77 9.79 9.59
C TYR A 116 3.43 9.86 10.96
N LYS A 117 4.73 9.60 11.04
CA LYS A 117 5.48 9.69 12.31
C LYS A 117 5.41 11.10 12.92
N LYS A 118 5.54 12.13 12.09
CA LYS A 118 5.39 13.51 12.51
C LYS A 118 3.99 13.80 13.03
N ALA A 119 2.98 13.29 12.33
CA ALA A 119 1.58 13.48 12.71
C ALA A 119 1.29 12.89 14.09
N VAL A 120 1.78 11.67 14.35
CA VAL A 120 1.61 10.99 15.64
C VAL A 120 2.29 11.77 16.76
N ARG A 121 3.53 12.22 16.53
CA ARG A 121 4.28 12.99 17.53
C ARG A 121 3.63 14.35 17.83
N SER A 122 3.10 15.01 16.80
CA SER A 122 2.50 16.32 16.92
C SER A 122 1.22 16.32 17.74
N GLY A 123 0.36 15.28 17.56
CA GLY A 123 -0.95 15.24 18.19
C GLY A 123 -1.92 16.32 17.73
N HIS A 124 -1.56 17.08 16.69
CA HIS A 124 -2.39 18.19 16.22
C HIS A 124 -3.67 17.68 15.55
N PRO A 125 -4.84 18.29 15.84
CA PRO A 125 -6.13 17.82 15.28
C PRO A 125 -6.18 17.72 13.75
N ARG A 126 -5.38 18.52 13.04
CA ARG A 126 -5.33 18.48 11.57
C ARG A 126 -4.86 17.14 11.01
N TYR A 127 -4.20 16.31 11.84
CA TYR A 127 -3.69 15.01 11.44
C TYR A 127 -4.62 13.84 11.78
N GLN A 128 -5.78 14.11 12.39
CA GLN A 128 -6.68 13.03 12.84
C GLN A 128 -7.10 12.09 11.72
N SER A 129 -7.50 12.65 10.57
CA SER A 129 -7.93 11.82 9.43
C SER A 129 -6.77 11.01 8.86
N LEU A 130 -5.59 11.62 8.75
CA LEU A 130 -4.41 10.94 8.25
C LEU A 130 -4.09 9.71 9.10
N ILE A 131 -4.10 9.85 10.41
CA ILE A 131 -3.80 8.76 11.35
C ILE A 131 -4.93 7.73 11.35
N LYS A 132 -6.18 8.19 11.42
CA LYS A 132 -7.35 7.32 11.55
C LYS A 132 -7.46 6.32 10.39
N TYR A 133 -7.21 6.77 9.16
CA TYR A 133 -7.40 5.96 7.97
C TYR A 133 -6.11 5.29 7.48
N SER A 134 -5.01 5.44 8.20
CA SER A 134 -3.74 4.83 7.84
C SER A 134 -3.58 3.44 8.44
N THR A 135 -3.13 2.49 7.62
CA THR A 135 -2.76 1.15 8.09
C THR A 135 -1.51 1.17 8.96
N LEU A 136 -0.72 2.24 8.90
CA LEU A 136 0.51 2.36 9.71
C LEU A 136 0.21 2.33 11.21
N GLN A 137 -1.02 2.65 11.62
CA GLN A 137 -1.44 2.53 13.02
C GLN A 137 -1.36 1.10 13.56
N ASN A 138 -1.31 0.11 12.67
CA ASN A 138 -1.23 -1.30 13.04
C ASN A 138 0.19 -1.75 13.36
N TYR A 139 1.19 -0.90 13.16
CA TYR A 139 2.60 -1.25 13.29
C TYR A 139 3.31 -0.30 14.24
N GLU A 140 4.38 -0.80 14.85
CA GLU A 140 5.31 0.03 15.62
C GLU A 140 6.38 0.56 14.66
N LEU A 141 6.51 1.88 14.58
CA LEU A 141 7.45 2.53 13.67
C LEU A 141 8.50 3.35 14.41
#